data_f077813c13c0de71b7cb0380a5736816
#
_entry.id   f077813c13c0de71b7cb0380a5736816
#
_cell.length_a   1.000
_cell.length_b   1.000
_cell.length_c   1.000
_cell.angle_alpha   90.00
_cell.angle_beta   90.00
_cell.angle_gamma   90.00
#
_symmetry.space_group_name_H-M   'P 1'
#
loop_
_entity.id
_entity.type
_entity.pdbx_description
1 polymer ?
#
loop_
_entity_poly.entity_id
_entity_poly.type
_entity_poly.pdbx_seq_one_letter_code
_entity_poly.pdbx_strand_id
1 'polypeptide(L)'
;MSIPNARLITANFSLREMTHSDIAAREGIKNVPNEKQLAALTALCENVLQPLRDHLGVPVRVSSGFRSRALNSHKEVGGAPNSQHLRGEAADIHAKGYTANELFHLILLSGIEFDQVIEEFGEWVHISYTTRRKNRQSAVIATRRKDGSAKYTKLNNNKK
;
A
#
# COMPACT_ATOMS: atom_id res chain seq x y z
N MET A 1 -20.65 7.94 -20.93
CA MET A 1 -20.28 6.56 -20.58
C MET A 1 -19.24 6.59 -19.45
N SER A 2 -19.56 6.02 -18.32
CA SER A 2 -18.63 5.99 -17.20
C SER A 2 -17.53 4.96 -17.46
N ILE A 3 -16.30 5.34 -17.20
CA ILE A 3 -15.15 4.41 -17.21
C ILE A 3 -15.15 3.73 -15.85
N PRO A 4 -15.35 2.39 -15.78
CA PRO A 4 -15.43 1.70 -14.47
C PRO A 4 -14.25 2.01 -13.55
N ASN A 5 -13.05 2.18 -14.11
CA ASN A 5 -11.83 2.45 -13.37
C ASN A 5 -11.81 3.85 -12.71
N ALA A 6 -12.64 4.78 -13.20
CA ALA A 6 -12.72 6.13 -12.64
C ALA A 6 -13.61 6.19 -11.39
N ARG A 7 -14.25 5.06 -11.03
CA ARG A 7 -15.13 4.99 -9.86
C ARG A 7 -14.37 5.29 -8.58
N LEU A 8 -14.94 6.18 -7.76
CA LEU A 8 -14.41 6.44 -6.43
C LEU A 8 -14.72 5.25 -5.51
N ILE A 9 -13.73 4.80 -4.76
CA ILE A 9 -13.90 3.85 -3.66
C ILE A 9 -14.25 4.61 -2.40
N THR A 10 -13.50 5.68 -2.13
CA THR A 10 -13.76 6.65 -1.07
C THR A 10 -13.60 8.04 -1.65
N ALA A 11 -13.81 9.09 -0.84
CA ALA A 11 -13.81 10.47 -1.33
C ALA A 11 -12.55 10.85 -2.14
N ASN A 12 -11.38 10.35 -1.72
CA ASN A 12 -10.10 10.72 -2.34
C ASN A 12 -9.35 9.56 -3.01
N PHE A 13 -9.95 8.36 -3.07
CA PHE A 13 -9.29 7.19 -3.67
C PHE A 13 -10.20 6.52 -4.69
N SER A 14 -9.69 6.38 -5.92
CA SER A 14 -10.42 5.77 -7.02
C SER A 14 -9.93 4.35 -7.30
N LEU A 15 -10.77 3.55 -7.93
CA LEU A 15 -10.38 2.22 -8.41
C LEU A 15 -9.20 2.32 -9.39
N ARG A 16 -9.20 3.35 -10.23
CA ARG A 16 -8.12 3.58 -11.19
C ARG A 16 -6.77 3.76 -10.49
N GLU A 17 -6.73 4.61 -9.47
CA GLU A 17 -5.50 4.84 -8.70
C GLU A 17 -5.03 3.57 -8.01
N MET A 18 -5.97 2.80 -7.45
CA MET A 18 -5.65 1.58 -6.71
C MET A 18 -5.22 0.41 -7.60
N THR A 19 -5.39 0.51 -8.92
CA THR A 19 -5.05 -0.55 -9.87
C THR A 19 -4.09 -0.11 -10.95
N HIS A 20 -3.69 1.15 -10.98
CA HIS A 20 -2.80 1.68 -12.02
C HIS A 20 -1.37 1.12 -11.87
N SER A 21 -0.75 0.78 -13.00
CA SER A 21 0.66 0.42 -13.09
C SER A 21 1.19 0.78 -14.47
N ASP A 22 2.25 1.58 -14.50
CA ASP A 22 2.93 1.94 -15.75
C ASP A 22 3.52 0.71 -16.42
N ILE A 23 4.05 -0.22 -15.63
CA ILE A 23 4.61 -1.48 -16.15
C ILE A 23 3.50 -2.33 -16.78
N ALA A 24 2.37 -2.46 -16.12
CA ALA A 24 1.24 -3.23 -16.66
C ALA A 24 0.74 -2.62 -17.97
N ALA A 25 0.63 -1.30 -18.03
CA ALA A 25 0.19 -0.60 -19.24
C ALA A 25 1.17 -0.79 -20.39
N ARG A 26 2.47 -0.63 -20.12
CA ARG A 26 3.52 -0.78 -21.14
C ARG A 26 3.65 -2.20 -21.65
N GLU A 27 3.55 -3.19 -20.75
CA GLU A 27 3.78 -4.61 -21.07
C GLU A 27 2.49 -5.36 -21.44
N GLY A 28 1.35 -4.68 -21.47
CA GLY A 28 0.07 -5.30 -21.78
C GLY A 28 -0.39 -6.31 -20.72
N ILE A 29 0.01 -6.13 -19.48
CA ILE A 29 -0.36 -7.03 -18.39
C ILE A 29 -1.73 -6.62 -17.84
N LYS A 30 -2.67 -7.56 -17.77
CA LYS A 30 -3.98 -7.32 -17.17
C LYS A 30 -3.83 -7.16 -15.66
N ASN A 31 -4.34 -6.06 -15.12
CA ASN A 31 -4.26 -5.77 -13.68
C ASN A 31 -5.64 -5.39 -13.14
N VAL A 32 -6.55 -6.35 -13.17
CA VAL A 32 -7.96 -6.17 -12.79
C VAL A 32 -8.26 -7.05 -11.58
N PRO A 33 -8.69 -6.46 -10.45
CA PRO A 33 -9.02 -7.23 -9.26
C PRO A 33 -10.33 -8.01 -9.45
N ASN A 34 -10.41 -9.20 -8.87
CA ASN A 34 -11.66 -9.92 -8.74
C ASN A 34 -12.50 -9.33 -7.59
N GLU A 35 -13.69 -9.90 -7.34
CA GLU A 35 -14.58 -9.38 -6.31
C GLU A 35 -13.96 -9.39 -4.91
N LYS A 36 -13.24 -10.45 -4.55
CA LYS A 36 -12.56 -10.56 -3.27
C LYS A 36 -11.47 -9.52 -3.10
N GLN A 37 -10.67 -9.34 -4.15
CA GLN A 37 -9.58 -8.37 -4.16
C GLN A 37 -10.13 -6.95 -4.12
N LEU A 38 -11.22 -6.69 -4.83
CA LEU A 38 -11.88 -5.39 -4.80
C LEU A 38 -12.46 -5.07 -3.42
N ALA A 39 -13.05 -6.07 -2.75
CA ALA A 39 -13.53 -5.91 -1.39
C ALA A 39 -12.39 -5.57 -0.42
N ALA A 40 -11.22 -6.22 -0.61
CA ALA A 40 -10.04 -5.92 0.19
C ALA A 40 -9.52 -4.49 -0.05
N LEU A 41 -9.46 -4.06 -1.31
CA LEU A 41 -9.10 -2.68 -1.66
C LEU A 41 -10.05 -1.67 -1.02
N THR A 42 -11.33 -1.97 -1.03
CA THR A 42 -12.35 -1.12 -0.43
C THR A 42 -12.12 -0.99 1.08
N ALA A 43 -11.86 -2.09 1.76
CA ALA A 43 -11.56 -2.08 3.19
C ALA A 43 -10.30 -1.28 3.50
N LEU A 44 -9.25 -1.42 2.69
CA LEU A 44 -8.01 -0.66 2.83
C LEU A 44 -8.27 0.84 2.69
N CYS A 45 -9.03 1.24 1.69
CA CYS A 45 -9.35 2.65 1.46
C CYS A 45 -10.21 3.22 2.60
N GLU A 46 -11.22 2.47 3.05
CA GLU A 46 -12.15 2.94 4.07
C GLU A 46 -11.53 3.02 5.46
N ASN A 47 -10.67 2.04 5.81
CA ASN A 47 -10.14 1.91 7.16
C ASN A 47 -8.76 2.52 7.34
N VAL A 48 -7.99 2.71 6.28
CA VAL A 48 -6.61 3.20 6.36
C VAL A 48 -6.40 4.44 5.52
N LEU A 49 -6.57 4.34 4.19
CA LEU A 49 -6.11 5.42 3.30
C LEU A 49 -6.93 6.68 3.44
N GLN A 50 -8.26 6.58 3.48
CA GLN A 50 -9.11 7.77 3.64
C GLN A 50 -8.97 8.39 5.03
N PRO A 51 -8.98 7.63 6.14
CA PRO A 51 -8.71 8.21 7.46
C PRO A 51 -7.34 8.89 7.53
N LEU A 52 -6.31 8.31 6.92
CA LEU A 52 -4.99 8.90 6.88
C LEU A 52 -5.00 10.22 6.09
N ARG A 53 -5.62 10.21 4.92
CA ARG A 53 -5.79 11.41 4.08
C ARG A 53 -6.47 12.54 4.86
N ASP A 54 -7.53 12.22 5.58
CA ASP A 54 -8.28 13.20 6.37
C ASP A 54 -7.46 13.71 7.56
N HIS A 55 -6.72 12.82 8.21
CA HIS A 55 -5.86 13.17 9.34
C HIS A 55 -4.71 14.10 8.93
N LEU A 56 -4.08 13.83 7.79
CA LEU A 56 -2.95 14.64 7.30
C LEU A 56 -3.40 15.95 6.65
N GLY A 57 -4.60 15.98 6.08
CA GLY A 57 -5.12 17.16 5.38
C GLY A 57 -4.39 17.48 4.08
N VAL A 58 -3.58 16.56 3.55
CA VAL A 58 -2.83 16.73 2.29
C VAL A 58 -3.03 15.51 1.39
N PRO A 59 -2.81 15.66 0.07
CA PRO A 59 -2.95 14.51 -0.83
C PRO A 59 -2.06 13.34 -0.45
N VAL A 60 -2.64 12.14 -0.46
CA VAL A 60 -1.93 10.88 -0.32
C VAL A 60 -2.01 10.17 -1.67
N ARG A 61 -0.86 9.91 -2.28
CA ARG A 61 -0.77 9.29 -3.59
C ARG A 61 -0.40 7.82 -3.46
N VAL A 62 -1.07 6.98 -4.23
CA VAL A 62 -0.77 5.54 -4.29
C VAL A 62 0.06 5.29 -5.53
N SER A 63 1.30 4.83 -5.35
CA SER A 63 2.18 4.47 -6.46
C SER A 63 2.01 3.01 -6.88
N SER A 64 1.54 2.15 -5.98
CA SER A 64 1.23 0.75 -6.28
C SER A 64 0.16 0.27 -5.31
N GLY A 65 -0.97 -0.18 -5.82
CA GLY A 65 -2.04 -0.78 -5.03
C GLY A 65 -2.16 -2.26 -5.35
N PHE A 66 -3.28 -2.67 -5.93
CA PHE A 66 -3.47 -4.04 -6.36
C PHE A 66 -2.47 -4.43 -7.45
N ARG A 67 -1.91 -5.63 -7.33
CA ARG A 67 -1.08 -6.25 -8.38
C ARG A 67 -1.61 -7.64 -8.70
N SER A 68 -1.88 -7.88 -9.98
CA SER A 68 -2.12 -9.25 -10.46
C SER A 68 -0.86 -10.09 -10.28
N ARG A 69 -1.01 -11.41 -10.30
CA ARG A 69 0.14 -12.30 -10.15
C ARG A 69 1.18 -12.05 -11.25
N ALA A 70 0.75 -11.86 -12.50
CA ALA A 70 1.65 -11.58 -13.61
C ALA A 70 2.42 -10.29 -13.40
N LEU A 71 1.76 -9.23 -12.93
CA LEU A 71 2.44 -7.96 -12.63
C LEU A 71 3.40 -8.11 -11.47
N ASN A 72 2.99 -8.74 -10.39
CA ASN A 72 3.81 -8.91 -9.19
C ASN A 72 5.10 -9.68 -9.47
N SER A 73 5.04 -10.68 -10.35
CA SER A 73 6.19 -11.52 -10.70
C SER A 73 7.05 -10.94 -11.83
N HIS A 74 6.63 -9.82 -12.44
CA HIS A 74 7.42 -9.16 -13.48
C HIS A 74 8.77 -8.71 -12.89
N LYS A 75 9.86 -8.90 -13.66
CA LYS A 75 11.22 -8.64 -13.18
C LYS A 75 11.44 -7.20 -12.67
N GLU A 76 10.75 -6.23 -13.25
CA GLU A 76 10.86 -4.83 -12.81
C GLU A 76 10.10 -4.55 -11.52
N VAL A 77 9.14 -5.39 -11.16
CA VAL A 77 8.38 -5.29 -9.91
C VAL A 77 9.07 -6.09 -8.81
N GLY A 78 9.37 -7.36 -9.11
CA GLY A 78 10.08 -8.23 -8.16
C GLY A 78 9.34 -8.41 -6.85
N GLY A 79 8.01 -8.46 -6.89
CA GLY A 79 7.20 -8.61 -5.68
C GLY A 79 7.36 -9.96 -5.01
N ALA A 80 7.21 -10.00 -3.69
CA ALA A 80 7.24 -11.24 -2.95
C ALA A 80 6.11 -12.17 -3.38
N PRO A 81 6.33 -13.50 -3.44
CA PRO A 81 5.30 -14.44 -3.91
C PRO A 81 4.00 -14.40 -3.11
N ASN A 82 4.06 -14.01 -1.84
CA ASN A 82 2.91 -13.94 -0.95
C ASN A 82 2.56 -12.49 -0.57
N SER A 83 2.89 -11.54 -1.43
CA SER A 83 2.65 -10.12 -1.18
C SER A 83 1.17 -9.83 -0.97
N GLN A 84 0.87 -8.96 0.00
CA GLN A 84 -0.50 -8.48 0.22
C GLN A 84 -1.02 -7.62 -0.92
N HIS A 85 -0.16 -7.09 -1.79
CA HIS A 85 -0.59 -6.43 -3.04
C HIS A 85 -1.40 -7.37 -3.93
N LEU A 86 -1.07 -8.67 -3.93
CA LEU A 86 -1.79 -9.70 -4.69
C LEU A 86 -3.24 -9.89 -4.20
N ARG A 87 -3.48 -9.59 -2.94
CA ARG A 87 -4.80 -9.77 -2.32
C ARG A 87 -5.65 -8.51 -2.33
N GLY A 88 -5.09 -7.38 -2.80
CA GLY A 88 -5.74 -6.08 -2.69
C GLY A 88 -5.67 -5.50 -1.27
N GLU A 89 -4.77 -6.00 -0.45
CA GLU A 89 -4.66 -5.61 0.96
C GLU A 89 -3.56 -4.59 1.23
N ALA A 90 -2.83 -4.15 0.22
CA ALA A 90 -1.67 -3.27 0.42
C ALA A 90 -1.60 -2.15 -0.60
N ALA A 91 -0.96 -1.06 -0.19
CA ALA A 91 -0.64 0.05 -1.06
C ALA A 91 0.72 0.63 -0.67
N ASP A 92 1.47 1.08 -1.68
CA ASP A 92 2.67 1.89 -1.49
C ASP A 92 2.26 3.34 -1.68
N ILE A 93 2.54 4.17 -0.67
CA ILE A 93 1.98 5.52 -0.60
C ILE A 93 3.03 6.60 -0.37
N HIS A 94 2.67 7.81 -0.80
CA HIS A 94 3.42 9.05 -0.57
C HIS A 94 2.43 10.11 -0.09
N ALA A 95 2.85 10.99 0.81
CA ALA A 95 2.04 12.11 1.25
C ALA A 95 2.73 13.41 0.87
N LYS A 96 1.99 14.35 0.28
CA LYS A 96 2.53 15.63 -0.17
C LYS A 96 3.14 16.40 1.00
N GLY A 97 4.41 16.79 0.86
CA GLY A 97 5.10 17.57 1.86
C GLY A 97 5.75 16.76 2.98
N TYR A 98 5.65 15.43 2.94
CA TYR A 98 6.24 14.55 3.94
C TYR A 98 7.23 13.59 3.31
N THR A 99 8.34 13.35 3.99
CA THR A 99 9.25 12.26 3.63
C THR A 99 8.62 10.92 4.02
N ALA A 100 9.15 9.82 3.46
CA ALA A 100 8.68 8.48 3.84
C ALA A 100 8.84 8.23 5.34
N ASN A 101 9.95 8.68 5.92
CA ASN A 101 10.20 8.56 7.36
C ASN A 101 9.15 9.33 8.18
N GLU A 102 8.88 10.58 7.80
CA GLU A 102 7.87 11.40 8.47
C GLU A 102 6.49 10.77 8.37
N LEU A 103 6.12 10.31 7.18
CA LEU A 103 4.83 9.66 6.97
C LEU A 103 4.70 8.38 7.80
N PHE A 104 5.74 7.57 7.83
CA PHE A 104 5.78 6.34 8.63
C PHE A 104 5.51 6.63 10.12
N HIS A 105 6.20 7.60 10.69
CA HIS A 105 6.01 7.96 12.10
C HIS A 105 4.64 8.58 12.38
N LEU A 106 4.11 9.39 11.44
CA LEU A 106 2.77 9.96 11.58
C LEU A 106 1.70 8.87 11.58
N ILE A 107 1.87 7.83 10.75
CA ILE A 107 0.96 6.68 10.75
C ILE A 107 0.97 5.99 12.12
N LEU A 108 2.15 5.76 12.69
CA LEU A 108 2.28 5.12 14.00
C LEU A 108 1.60 5.92 15.11
N LEU A 109 1.61 7.24 15.01
CA LEU A 109 1.00 8.12 16.00
C LEU A 109 -0.49 8.37 15.77
N SER A 110 -1.00 8.02 14.59
CA SER A 110 -2.37 8.38 14.19
C SER A 110 -3.47 7.58 14.90
N GLY A 111 -3.13 6.40 15.42
CA GLY A 111 -4.11 5.48 15.97
C GLY A 111 -4.86 4.66 14.93
N ILE A 112 -4.52 4.80 13.65
CA ILE A 112 -5.14 4.02 12.56
C ILE A 112 -4.74 2.55 12.71
N GLU A 113 -5.71 1.66 12.59
CA GLU A 113 -5.47 0.22 12.58
C GLU A 113 -4.93 -0.20 11.22
N PHE A 114 -3.85 -0.98 11.22
CA PHE A 114 -3.24 -1.52 9.99
C PHE A 114 -2.65 -2.90 10.27
N ASP A 115 -2.41 -3.66 9.23
CA ASP A 115 -1.76 -4.97 9.40
C ASP A 115 -0.24 -4.80 9.48
N GLN A 116 0.36 -4.18 8.49
CA GLN A 116 1.79 -3.89 8.49
C GLN A 116 2.07 -2.55 7.82
N VAL A 117 2.98 -1.79 8.38
CA VAL A 117 3.51 -0.58 7.78
C VAL A 117 5.02 -0.73 7.66
N ILE A 118 5.56 -0.43 6.48
CA ILE A 118 7.00 -0.53 6.21
C ILE A 118 7.48 0.79 5.61
N GLU A 119 8.48 1.39 6.25
CA GLU A 119 9.23 2.45 5.59
C GLU A 119 10.21 1.76 4.64
N GLU A 120 10.01 1.92 3.33
CA GLU A 120 10.79 1.21 2.31
C GLU A 120 11.91 2.10 1.79
N PHE A 121 13.12 1.88 2.31
CA PHE A 121 14.35 2.49 1.82
C PHE A 121 14.37 4.03 1.85
N GLY A 122 13.54 4.65 2.68
CA GLY A 122 13.38 6.10 2.71
C GLY A 122 12.65 6.68 1.51
N GLU A 123 12.10 5.84 0.62
CA GLU A 123 11.50 6.27 -0.64
C GLU A 123 9.98 6.29 -0.62
N TRP A 124 9.35 5.29 -0.01
CA TRP A 124 7.88 5.24 0.13
C TRP A 124 7.50 4.48 1.39
N VAL A 125 6.21 4.49 1.71
CA VAL A 125 5.64 3.71 2.80
C VAL A 125 4.72 2.65 2.22
N HIS A 126 4.96 1.40 2.57
CA HIS A 126 4.05 0.29 2.31
C HIS A 126 3.11 0.14 3.49
N ILE A 127 1.81 0.07 3.25
CA ILE A 127 0.82 -0.12 4.31
C ILE A 127 -0.23 -1.15 3.88
N SER A 128 -0.65 -1.98 4.82
CA SER A 128 -1.63 -3.04 4.54
C SER A 128 -2.72 -3.09 5.59
N TYR A 129 -3.84 -3.70 5.21
CA TYR A 129 -4.99 -3.92 6.06
C TYR A 129 -5.67 -5.21 5.61
N THR A 130 -6.12 -6.04 6.56
CA THR A 130 -6.78 -7.28 6.21
C THR A 130 -8.08 -7.46 6.99
N THR A 131 -9.07 -8.11 6.37
CA THR A 131 -10.30 -8.54 7.01
C THR A 131 -10.31 -10.05 7.26
N ARG A 132 -9.24 -10.76 6.88
CA ARG A 132 -9.13 -12.23 7.01
C ARG A 132 -8.77 -12.68 8.42
N ARG A 133 -8.19 -11.81 9.20
CA ARG A 133 -7.72 -12.06 10.56
C ARG A 133 -7.52 -10.72 11.27
N LYS A 134 -7.12 -10.77 12.52
CA LYS A 134 -6.76 -9.56 13.27
C LYS A 134 -5.55 -8.90 12.65
N ASN A 135 -5.58 -7.58 12.48
CA ASN A 135 -4.44 -6.80 12.00
C ASN A 135 -3.30 -6.82 13.02
N ARG A 136 -2.08 -7.01 12.53
CA ARG A 136 -0.90 -7.24 13.39
C ARG A 136 -0.32 -5.96 14.01
N GLN A 137 -0.64 -4.79 13.47
CA GLN A 137 0.00 -3.52 13.84
C GLN A 137 1.53 -3.61 13.76
N SER A 138 2.05 -4.31 12.77
CA SER A 138 3.48 -4.54 12.60
C SER A 138 4.14 -3.34 11.92
N ALA A 139 5.19 -2.79 12.54
CA ALA A 139 5.94 -1.67 11.99
C ALA A 139 7.37 -2.10 11.69
N VAL A 140 7.82 -1.85 10.46
CA VAL A 140 9.11 -2.34 9.95
C VAL A 140 9.81 -1.22 9.19
N ILE A 141 11.13 -1.18 9.30
CA ILE A 141 11.99 -0.30 8.48
C ILE A 141 12.84 -1.18 7.58
N ALA A 142 12.76 -0.95 6.26
CA ALA A 142 13.58 -1.65 5.28
C ALA A 142 14.74 -0.74 4.87
N THR A 143 15.95 -1.26 4.96
CA THR A 143 17.17 -0.58 4.54
C THR A 143 17.95 -1.48 3.57
N ARG A 144 18.88 -0.88 2.84
CA ARG A 144 19.74 -1.65 1.93
C ARG A 144 21.05 -1.99 2.61
N ARG A 145 21.46 -3.25 2.50
CA ARG A 145 22.81 -3.67 2.90
C ARG A 145 23.82 -3.22 1.85
N LYS A 146 25.10 -3.31 2.18
CA LYS A 146 26.20 -2.95 1.26
C LYS A 146 26.16 -3.73 -0.06
N ASP A 147 25.66 -4.97 -0.03
CA ASP A 147 25.52 -5.81 -1.23
C ASP A 147 24.25 -5.53 -2.04
N GLY A 148 23.44 -4.53 -1.62
CA GLY A 148 22.20 -4.17 -2.28
C GLY A 148 20.97 -4.93 -1.81
N SER A 149 21.13 -5.97 -0.99
CA SER A 149 20.00 -6.73 -0.45
C SER A 149 19.24 -5.92 0.60
N ALA A 150 17.97 -6.24 0.80
CA ALA A 150 17.13 -5.58 1.79
C ALA A 150 17.34 -6.16 3.19
N LYS A 151 17.37 -5.28 4.17
CA LYS A 151 17.34 -5.63 5.59
C LYS A 151 16.07 -5.08 6.20
N TYR A 152 15.27 -5.93 6.81
CA TYR A 152 14.02 -5.55 7.46
C TYR A 152 14.21 -5.56 8.98
N THR A 153 13.97 -4.42 9.61
CA THR A 153 14.08 -4.27 11.06
C THR A 153 12.70 -3.98 11.64
N LYS A 154 12.18 -4.91 12.42
CA LYS A 154 10.88 -4.74 13.08
C LYS A 154 11.05 -3.84 14.29
N LEU A 155 10.17 -2.84 14.42
CA LEU A 155 10.14 -2.00 15.60
C LEU A 155 9.46 -2.74 16.75
N ASN A 156 10.08 -2.71 17.91
CA ASN A 156 9.48 -3.26 19.12
C ASN A 156 8.39 -2.31 19.61
N ASN A 157 7.15 -2.76 19.53
CA ASN A 157 6.06 -2.11 20.24
C ASN A 157 6.19 -2.48 21.71
N ASN A 158 6.81 -1.62 22.48
CA ASN A 158 6.75 -1.73 23.92
C ASN A 158 5.31 -1.41 24.34
N LYS A 159 4.47 -2.41 24.23
CA LYS A 159 3.14 -2.32 24.83
C LYS A 159 3.30 -2.51 26.32
N LYS A 160 3.06 -1.45 27.02
CA LYS A 160 2.80 -1.56 28.44
C LYS A 160 1.33 -1.71 28.69
#